data_ec5df0b4d261fda47910f1604c572572
#
_entry.id   ec5df0b4d261fda47910f1604c572572
#
_cell.length_a   1.000
_cell.length_b   1.000
_cell.length_c   1.000
_cell.angle_alpha   90.00
_cell.angle_beta   90.00
_cell.angle_gamma   90.00
#
_symmetry.space_group_name_H-M   'P 1'
#
loop_
_entity.id
_entity.type
_entity.pdbx_description
1 polymer ?
#
loop_
_entity_poly.entity_id
_entity_poly.type
_entity_poly.pdbx_seq_one_letter_code
_entity_poly.pdbx_strand_id
1 'polypeptide(L)'
;MWNISELLNQLNIDLTRLHDLLVYDPHAPMIFSSGIFLWLFAAFILFYLLLQRRTTARLMFVTLFSYYFYYKSSGAYFFLLAIVTVSDFFIARLMARATVQWQRKMWVAASLAINLGLLCYFKYTNFLCDFFASLTGGTFTAMDIFLPVGISFFTFQSLSYTIDVYRKEITPLTNLLDYAFYVSFFPQLVAGPIVRARDFIPQIRRPLFVSREMFGRGIFLIVSGLFKKAVISDYISINFVERIFDNPTLYSGVENLMGVYGYALQIYCDFSGYSDMAIGIALLLGFHFNINFDSPYKSASITEFWRRWHISLSSWLRDYLYISLGGNRKGKIRQYANLIITMFLGGLWHGASWNFVFWGMLHGVALAVHKFWMGITGRKKGERSRGIRRFFGIVITFHFVCFCWIFFRNADFSASLDMLRQIFTTFRPGLFPQLIVGYWEVFALMALGFFLHFVPDSWEHACSKAVVRLPLIGKALLLVAIVYLVIQMKSSEIQPFIYFQF
;
A
#
# COMPACT_ATOMS: atom_id res chain seq x y z
N MET A 1 49.65 -9.53 -0.98
CA MET A 1 48.33 -8.95 -1.35
C MET A 1 47.51 -10.06 -1.97
N TRP A 2 46.43 -10.48 -1.34
CA TRP A 2 45.52 -11.47 -1.92
C TRP A 2 44.84 -10.82 -3.13
N ASN A 3 45.00 -11.44 -4.29
CA ASN A 3 44.38 -10.94 -5.52
C ASN A 3 42.90 -11.30 -5.45
N ILE A 4 42.06 -10.31 -5.14
CA ILE A 4 40.59 -10.49 -4.97
C ILE A 4 39.97 -11.17 -6.20
N SER A 5 40.51 -10.90 -7.41
CA SER A 5 40.02 -11.51 -8.65
C SER A 5 40.32 -13.03 -8.72
N GLU A 6 41.45 -13.50 -8.16
CA GLU A 6 41.76 -14.92 -8.10
C GLU A 6 40.86 -15.66 -7.10
N LEU A 7 40.57 -15.02 -5.95
CA LEU A 7 39.67 -15.59 -4.96
C LEU A 7 38.24 -15.70 -5.49
N LEU A 8 37.77 -14.70 -6.21
CA LEU A 8 36.46 -14.68 -6.85
C LEU A 8 36.30 -15.74 -7.93
N ASN A 9 37.37 -15.92 -8.75
CA ASN A 9 37.42 -16.98 -9.75
C ASN A 9 37.42 -18.38 -9.10
N GLN A 10 38.16 -18.57 -8.02
CA GLN A 10 38.14 -19.83 -7.26
C GLN A 10 36.78 -20.16 -6.65
N LEU A 11 35.98 -19.14 -6.29
CA LEU A 11 34.61 -19.28 -5.76
C LEU A 11 33.57 -19.39 -6.88
N ASN A 12 33.96 -19.38 -8.15
CA ASN A 12 33.08 -19.40 -9.31
C ASN A 12 32.03 -18.26 -9.30
N ILE A 13 32.41 -17.10 -8.72
CA ILE A 13 31.54 -15.92 -8.64
C ILE A 13 31.66 -15.13 -9.93
N ASP A 14 30.63 -15.17 -10.74
CA ASP A 14 30.51 -14.35 -11.95
C ASP A 14 30.20 -12.90 -11.53
N LEU A 15 31.24 -12.06 -11.62
CA LEU A 15 31.16 -10.63 -11.32
C LEU A 15 30.17 -9.88 -12.20
N THR A 16 30.00 -10.32 -13.43
CA THR A 16 29.05 -9.70 -14.37
C THR A 16 27.61 -9.95 -13.87
N ARG A 17 27.31 -11.20 -13.52
CA ARG A 17 26.00 -11.54 -12.92
C ARG A 17 25.75 -10.81 -11.60
N LEU A 18 26.77 -10.69 -10.75
CA LEU A 18 26.64 -9.94 -9.51
C LEU A 18 26.39 -8.45 -9.76
N HIS A 19 27.08 -7.86 -10.75
CA HIS A 19 26.86 -6.49 -11.18
C HIS A 19 25.40 -6.30 -11.66
N ASP A 20 24.91 -7.16 -12.56
CA ASP A 20 23.57 -7.09 -13.11
C ASP A 20 22.49 -7.25 -12.03
N LEU A 21 22.73 -8.09 -11.04
CA LEU A 21 21.85 -8.22 -9.87
C LEU A 21 21.78 -6.93 -9.03
N LEU A 22 22.86 -6.16 -8.95
CA LEU A 22 22.93 -4.97 -8.11
C LEU A 22 22.50 -3.69 -8.82
N VAL A 23 22.54 -3.65 -10.16
CA VAL A 23 22.06 -2.51 -10.97
C VAL A 23 20.54 -2.54 -11.12
N TYR A 24 19.93 -1.37 -11.33
CA TYR A 24 18.50 -1.25 -11.59
C TYR A 24 18.08 -1.97 -12.87
N ASP A 25 17.04 -2.77 -12.77
CA ASP A 25 16.36 -3.42 -13.89
C ASP A 25 14.87 -3.07 -13.84
N PRO A 26 14.31 -2.41 -14.86
CA PRO A 26 12.88 -2.06 -14.90
C PRO A 26 11.95 -3.28 -14.86
N HIS A 27 12.42 -4.43 -15.40
CA HIS A 27 11.63 -5.67 -15.44
C HIS A 27 11.71 -6.49 -14.16
N ALA A 28 12.67 -6.19 -13.27
CA ALA A 28 12.88 -6.89 -12.01
C ALA A 28 13.04 -5.91 -10.82
N PRO A 29 12.03 -5.07 -10.52
CA PRO A 29 12.10 -4.15 -9.39
C PRO A 29 12.23 -4.92 -8.07
N MET A 30 13.02 -4.39 -7.14
CA MET A 30 13.20 -5.03 -5.83
C MET A 30 11.97 -4.81 -4.96
N ILE A 31 11.33 -5.90 -4.58
CA ILE A 31 10.21 -5.96 -3.64
C ILE A 31 10.51 -6.94 -2.51
N PHE A 32 9.76 -6.90 -1.39
CA PHE A 32 10.03 -7.73 -0.21
C PHE A 32 9.90 -9.25 -0.46
N SER A 33 9.14 -9.66 -1.45
CA SER A 33 9.02 -11.08 -1.87
C SER A 33 10.06 -11.52 -2.89
N SER A 34 10.95 -10.63 -3.35
CA SER A 34 12.00 -10.99 -4.30
C SER A 34 13.16 -11.71 -3.62
N GLY A 35 13.74 -12.71 -4.29
CA GLY A 35 14.88 -13.45 -3.76
C GLY A 35 16.09 -12.56 -3.46
N ILE A 36 16.35 -11.55 -4.32
CA ILE A 36 17.43 -10.59 -4.11
C ILE A 36 17.25 -9.78 -2.82
N PHE A 37 16.00 -9.39 -2.51
CA PHE A 37 15.72 -8.68 -1.26
C PHE A 37 16.04 -9.55 -0.05
N LEU A 38 15.66 -10.83 -0.05
CA LEU A 38 15.90 -11.72 1.09
C LEU A 38 17.40 -11.86 1.39
N TRP A 39 18.25 -12.01 0.36
CA TRP A 39 19.70 -12.08 0.52
C TRP A 39 20.31 -10.76 1.00
N LEU A 40 19.91 -9.66 0.37
CA LEU A 40 20.38 -8.32 0.79
C LEU A 40 19.93 -7.96 2.20
N PHE A 41 18.71 -8.35 2.57
CA PHE A 41 18.18 -8.11 3.91
C PHE A 41 18.90 -8.96 4.97
N ALA A 42 19.27 -10.20 4.65
CA ALA A 42 20.09 -11.01 5.55
C ALA A 42 21.46 -10.36 5.79
N ALA A 43 22.14 -9.91 4.75
CA ALA A 43 23.38 -9.16 4.86
C ALA A 43 23.18 -7.83 5.63
N PHE A 44 22.11 -7.09 5.29
CA PHE A 44 21.75 -5.84 5.97
C PHE A 44 21.59 -6.03 7.49
N ILE A 45 20.89 -7.08 7.94
CA ILE A 45 20.69 -7.35 9.37
C ILE A 45 22.02 -7.58 10.08
N LEU A 46 22.98 -8.28 9.47
CA LEU A 46 24.31 -8.48 10.07
C LEU A 46 25.01 -7.14 10.31
N PHE A 47 25.08 -6.26 9.31
CA PHE A 47 25.69 -4.92 9.47
C PHE A 47 24.89 -4.03 10.43
N TYR A 48 23.56 -4.10 10.40
CA TYR A 48 22.69 -3.37 11.32
C TYR A 48 22.97 -3.72 12.78
N LEU A 49 23.14 -5.02 13.08
CA LEU A 49 23.48 -5.49 14.44
C LEU A 49 24.90 -5.07 14.86
N LEU A 50 25.86 -5.05 13.94
CA LEU A 50 27.22 -4.53 14.25
C LEU A 50 27.19 -3.03 14.64
N LEU A 51 26.25 -2.28 14.07
CA LEU A 51 26.08 -0.84 14.33
C LEU A 51 25.12 -0.53 15.51
N GLN A 52 24.62 -1.54 16.22
CA GLN A 52 23.57 -1.38 17.24
C GLN A 52 23.90 -0.33 18.32
N ARG A 53 25.17 -0.16 18.70
CA ARG A 53 25.62 0.80 19.70
C ARG A 53 25.94 2.20 19.13
N ARG A 54 25.99 2.37 17.81
CA ARG A 54 26.37 3.61 17.12
C ARG A 54 25.17 4.20 16.38
N THR A 55 24.29 4.89 17.12
CA THR A 55 22.99 5.37 16.59
C THR A 55 23.14 6.14 15.27
N THR A 56 24.03 7.13 15.18
CA THR A 56 24.21 7.92 13.95
C THR A 56 24.69 7.07 12.78
N ALA A 57 25.68 6.21 12.97
CA ALA A 57 26.18 5.32 11.91
C ALA A 57 25.09 4.33 11.46
N ARG A 58 24.28 3.81 12.40
CA ARG A 58 23.14 2.96 12.11
C ARG A 58 22.08 3.68 11.26
N LEU A 59 21.73 4.92 11.62
CA LEU A 59 20.80 5.73 10.85
C LEU A 59 21.32 6.04 9.44
N MET A 60 22.61 6.39 9.29
CA MET A 60 23.24 6.58 7.99
C MET A 60 23.18 5.30 7.16
N PHE A 61 23.56 4.16 7.72
CA PHE A 61 23.54 2.88 7.03
C PHE A 61 22.14 2.51 6.54
N VAL A 62 21.12 2.64 7.40
CA VAL A 62 19.72 2.35 7.01
C VAL A 62 19.22 3.34 5.96
N THR A 63 19.56 4.64 6.08
CA THR A 63 19.19 5.65 5.08
C THR A 63 19.81 5.33 3.72
N LEU A 64 21.11 5.02 3.68
CA LEU A 64 21.80 4.64 2.44
C LEU A 64 21.19 3.37 1.82
N PHE A 65 20.93 2.36 2.64
CA PHE A 65 20.25 1.15 2.18
C PHE A 65 18.83 1.46 1.65
N SER A 66 18.09 2.38 2.28
CA SER A 66 16.78 2.79 1.84
C SER A 66 16.81 3.50 0.48
N TYR A 67 17.79 4.36 0.24
CA TYR A 67 17.99 4.98 -1.07
C TYR A 67 18.43 3.95 -2.13
N TYR A 68 19.25 2.98 -1.75
CA TYR A 68 19.60 1.88 -2.65
C TYR A 68 18.39 0.99 -2.97
N PHE A 69 17.58 0.66 -1.96
CA PHE A 69 16.32 -0.07 -2.16
C PHE A 69 15.41 0.68 -3.15
N TYR A 70 15.29 2.00 -3.00
CA TYR A 70 14.49 2.81 -3.89
C TYR A 70 15.11 2.91 -5.31
N TYR A 71 16.44 3.00 -5.41
CA TYR A 71 17.15 2.90 -6.69
C TYR A 71 16.82 1.59 -7.40
N LYS A 72 16.85 0.46 -6.72
CA LYS A 72 16.49 -0.86 -7.28
C LYS A 72 15.01 -0.98 -7.66
N SER A 73 14.15 -0.11 -7.16
CA SER A 73 12.71 -0.08 -7.46
C SER A 73 12.34 0.94 -8.54
N SER A 74 13.10 2.05 -8.69
CA SER A 74 12.72 3.19 -9.54
C SER A 74 13.89 3.84 -10.27
N GLY A 75 15.09 3.24 -10.31
CA GLY A 75 16.25 3.77 -11.01
C GLY A 75 16.67 5.15 -10.49
N ALA A 76 17.05 6.03 -11.41
CA ALA A 76 17.54 7.38 -11.10
C ALA A 76 16.51 8.28 -10.40
N TYR A 77 15.23 7.89 -10.34
CA TYR A 77 14.20 8.67 -9.68
C TYR A 77 14.37 8.78 -8.14
N PHE A 78 15.35 8.07 -7.54
CA PHE A 78 15.72 8.31 -6.14
C PHE A 78 16.19 9.75 -5.89
N PHE A 79 16.62 10.50 -6.92
CA PHE A 79 16.90 11.92 -6.80
C PHE A 79 15.66 12.75 -6.46
N LEU A 80 14.45 12.35 -6.90
CA LEU A 80 13.21 13.04 -6.52
C LEU A 80 12.94 12.90 -5.01
N LEU A 81 13.17 11.71 -4.45
CA LEU A 81 13.10 11.50 -3.02
C LEU A 81 14.10 12.40 -2.26
N ALA A 82 15.32 12.54 -2.79
CA ALA A 82 16.34 13.42 -2.20
C ALA A 82 15.92 14.90 -2.28
N ILE A 83 15.39 15.35 -3.42
CA ILE A 83 14.91 16.72 -3.62
C ILE A 83 13.79 17.04 -2.62
N VAL A 84 12.77 16.17 -2.53
CA VAL A 84 11.66 16.35 -1.58
C VAL A 84 12.18 16.35 -0.13
N THR A 85 13.11 15.45 0.19
CA THR A 85 13.72 15.38 1.53
C THR A 85 14.42 16.69 1.90
N VAL A 86 15.27 17.20 1.01
CA VAL A 86 16.04 18.41 1.29
C VAL A 86 15.12 19.65 1.32
N SER A 87 14.22 19.80 0.34
CA SER A 87 13.34 20.94 0.25
C SER A 87 12.43 21.05 1.47
N ASP A 88 11.73 19.98 1.86
CA ASP A 88 10.78 20.03 2.98
C ASP A 88 11.47 20.16 4.35
N PHE A 89 12.69 19.61 4.50
CA PHE A 89 13.49 19.87 5.69
C PHE A 89 13.77 21.35 5.88
N PHE A 90 14.23 22.04 4.84
CA PHE A 90 14.53 23.48 4.94
C PHE A 90 13.26 24.32 5.05
N ILE A 91 12.23 24.01 4.27
CA ILE A 91 10.92 24.68 4.33
C ILE A 91 10.33 24.63 5.74
N ALA A 92 10.32 23.46 6.38
CA ALA A 92 9.80 23.30 7.73
C ALA A 92 10.57 24.15 8.76
N ARG A 93 11.90 24.24 8.62
CA ARG A 93 12.74 25.08 9.49
C ARG A 93 12.52 26.58 9.26
N LEU A 94 12.42 27.01 8.00
CA LEU A 94 12.12 28.40 7.65
C LEU A 94 10.72 28.79 8.14
N MET A 95 9.74 27.90 7.96
CA MET A 95 8.38 28.09 8.45
C MET A 95 8.31 28.23 9.98
N ALA A 96 9.10 27.44 10.71
CA ALA A 96 9.14 27.52 12.18
C ALA A 96 9.79 28.83 12.69
N ARG A 97 10.73 29.40 11.93
CA ARG A 97 11.36 30.70 12.23
C ARG A 97 10.49 31.90 11.87
N ALA A 98 9.51 31.71 10.96
CA ALA A 98 8.62 32.76 10.52
C ALA A 98 7.71 33.23 11.67
N THR A 99 7.76 34.51 12.00
CA THR A 99 6.95 35.15 13.05
C THR A 99 5.57 35.55 12.55
N VAL A 100 5.48 35.90 11.25
CA VAL A 100 4.25 36.38 10.61
C VAL A 100 3.48 35.23 9.94
N GLN A 101 2.17 35.22 10.14
CA GLN A 101 1.30 34.11 9.67
C GLN A 101 1.30 33.95 8.15
N TRP A 102 1.41 35.05 7.36
CA TRP A 102 1.44 34.97 5.91
C TRP A 102 2.71 34.27 5.40
N GLN A 103 3.87 34.48 6.05
CA GLN A 103 5.12 33.79 5.72
C GLN A 103 5.00 32.25 5.97
N ARG A 104 4.37 31.89 7.09
CA ARG A 104 4.11 30.46 7.38
C ARG A 104 3.23 29.82 6.32
N LYS A 105 2.16 30.52 5.87
CA LYS A 105 1.30 30.05 4.77
C LYS A 105 2.07 29.92 3.46
N MET A 106 2.95 30.87 3.16
CA MET A 106 3.80 30.86 1.97
C MET A 106 4.70 29.58 1.96
N TRP A 107 5.34 29.26 3.07
CA TRP A 107 6.18 28.08 3.17
C TRP A 107 5.38 26.77 3.04
N VAL A 108 4.20 26.67 3.62
CA VAL A 108 3.31 25.52 3.38
C VAL A 108 2.93 25.43 1.91
N ALA A 109 2.56 26.54 1.28
CA ALA A 109 2.21 26.58 -0.13
C ALA A 109 3.39 26.15 -1.02
N ALA A 110 4.62 26.54 -0.67
CA ALA A 110 5.84 26.11 -1.37
C ALA A 110 6.04 24.58 -1.26
N SER A 111 5.90 23.99 -0.06
CA SER A 111 5.96 22.53 0.12
C SER A 111 4.87 21.81 -0.66
N LEU A 112 3.62 22.31 -0.60
CA LEU A 112 2.52 21.77 -1.40
C LEU A 112 2.81 21.85 -2.90
N ALA A 113 3.34 22.98 -3.39
CA ALA A 113 3.66 23.18 -4.81
C ALA A 113 4.75 22.20 -5.28
N ILE A 114 5.80 21.99 -4.49
CA ILE A 114 6.87 21.03 -4.83
C ILE A 114 6.31 19.61 -4.84
N ASN A 115 5.70 19.16 -3.76
CA ASN A 115 5.24 17.80 -3.60
C ASN A 115 4.10 17.44 -4.56
N LEU A 116 3.05 18.26 -4.61
CA LEU A 116 1.92 18.05 -5.51
C LEU A 116 2.28 18.36 -6.96
N GLY A 117 3.18 19.31 -7.22
CA GLY A 117 3.69 19.61 -8.56
C GLY A 117 4.42 18.42 -9.17
N LEU A 118 5.32 17.79 -8.42
CA LEU A 118 5.98 16.55 -8.84
C LEU A 118 4.96 15.42 -9.08
N LEU A 119 4.03 15.23 -8.15
CA LEU A 119 2.98 14.23 -8.30
C LEU A 119 2.09 14.52 -9.53
N CYS A 120 1.73 15.80 -9.75
CA CYS A 120 0.95 16.18 -10.93
C CYS A 120 1.71 15.91 -12.22
N TYR A 121 2.99 16.26 -12.28
CA TYR A 121 3.79 16.04 -13.48
C TYR A 121 3.88 14.55 -13.82
N PHE A 122 4.29 13.70 -12.89
CA PHE A 122 4.52 12.30 -13.18
C PHE A 122 3.24 11.47 -13.34
N LYS A 123 2.17 11.83 -12.64
CA LYS A 123 0.96 11.01 -12.60
C LYS A 123 -0.19 11.57 -13.44
N TYR A 124 -0.35 12.89 -13.52
CA TYR A 124 -1.57 13.47 -14.09
C TYR A 124 -1.37 14.19 -15.41
N THR A 125 -0.14 14.42 -15.88
CA THR A 125 0.11 15.19 -17.12
C THR A 125 -0.63 14.60 -18.31
N ASN A 126 -0.46 13.31 -18.60
CA ASN A 126 -1.12 12.68 -19.74
C ASN A 126 -2.64 12.74 -19.62
N PHE A 127 -3.19 12.45 -18.45
CA PHE A 127 -4.64 12.50 -18.22
C PHE A 127 -5.23 13.90 -18.38
N LEU A 128 -4.55 14.93 -17.87
CA LEU A 128 -5.03 16.31 -18.00
C LEU A 128 -4.89 16.82 -19.44
N CYS A 129 -3.78 16.53 -20.11
CA CYS A 129 -3.58 16.92 -21.51
C CYS A 129 -4.60 16.26 -22.44
N ASP A 130 -4.88 14.97 -22.26
CA ASP A 130 -5.90 14.25 -22.99
C ASP A 130 -7.31 14.83 -22.74
N PHE A 131 -7.63 15.10 -21.48
CA PHE A 131 -8.90 15.73 -21.09
C PHE A 131 -9.08 17.11 -21.75
N PHE A 132 -8.06 17.99 -21.73
CA PHE A 132 -8.16 19.31 -22.35
C PHE A 132 -8.18 19.24 -23.88
N ALA A 133 -7.44 18.29 -24.49
CA ALA A 133 -7.50 18.06 -25.93
C ALA A 133 -8.89 17.61 -26.35
N SER A 134 -9.52 16.70 -25.62
CA SER A 134 -10.88 16.24 -25.91
C SER A 134 -11.94 17.36 -25.81
N LEU A 135 -11.79 18.30 -24.88
CA LEU A 135 -12.68 19.47 -24.75
C LEU A 135 -12.56 20.46 -25.91
N THR A 136 -11.37 20.57 -26.51
CA THR A 136 -11.09 21.47 -27.64
C THR A 136 -11.26 20.82 -29.00
N GLY A 137 -11.71 19.54 -29.05
CA GLY A 137 -11.84 18.77 -30.29
C GLY A 137 -10.50 18.37 -30.92
N GLY A 138 -9.41 18.47 -30.17
CA GLY A 138 -8.08 18.06 -30.57
C GLY A 138 -7.76 16.60 -30.19
N THR A 139 -6.63 16.11 -30.69
CA THR A 139 -6.05 14.80 -30.28
C THR A 139 -4.76 15.04 -29.49
N PHE A 140 -4.53 14.20 -28.49
CA PHE A 140 -3.31 14.22 -27.68
C PHE A 140 -2.57 12.88 -27.80
N THR A 141 -1.27 12.95 -28.04
CA THR A 141 -0.41 11.75 -28.00
C THR A 141 0.25 11.67 -26.63
N ALA A 142 0.02 10.58 -25.92
CA ALA A 142 0.57 10.38 -24.58
C ALA A 142 2.11 10.49 -24.59
N MET A 143 2.64 11.24 -23.64
CA MET A 143 4.08 11.37 -23.41
C MET A 143 4.59 10.14 -22.67
N ASP A 144 5.81 9.71 -22.97
CA ASP A 144 6.50 8.65 -22.25
C ASP A 144 7.02 9.19 -20.91
N ILE A 145 6.12 9.22 -19.91
CA ILE A 145 6.44 9.67 -18.55
C ILE A 145 6.42 8.45 -17.65
N PHE A 146 7.60 7.99 -17.23
CA PHE A 146 7.71 6.91 -16.25
C PHE A 146 7.23 7.38 -14.88
N LEU A 147 6.28 6.65 -14.29
CA LEU A 147 5.77 6.94 -12.94
C LEU A 147 6.69 6.34 -11.87
N PRO A 148 7.43 7.15 -11.08
CA PRO A 148 8.30 6.62 -10.04
C PRO A 148 7.52 5.89 -8.96
N VAL A 149 7.93 4.68 -8.65
CA VAL A 149 7.28 3.83 -7.64
C VAL A 149 7.28 4.54 -6.28
N GLY A 150 6.15 4.54 -5.58
CA GLY A 150 6.04 5.13 -4.24
C GLY A 150 5.97 6.66 -4.17
N ILE A 151 5.99 7.39 -5.32
CA ILE A 151 5.90 8.86 -5.32
C ILE A 151 4.68 9.36 -4.54
N SER A 152 3.55 8.71 -4.68
CA SER A 152 2.32 9.06 -3.96
C SER A 152 2.44 8.85 -2.44
N PHE A 153 3.22 7.85 -2.00
CA PHE A 153 3.40 7.53 -0.58
C PHE A 153 4.33 8.52 0.12
N PHE A 154 5.53 8.75 -0.42
CA PHE A 154 6.45 9.69 0.21
C PHE A 154 5.98 11.14 0.12
N THR A 155 5.23 11.51 -0.94
CA THR A 155 4.55 12.81 -1.03
C THR A 155 3.60 13.01 0.15
N PHE A 156 2.72 12.06 0.46
CA PHE A 156 1.80 12.18 1.59
C PHE A 156 2.51 12.17 2.94
N GLN A 157 3.58 11.41 3.06
CA GLN A 157 4.39 11.36 4.26
C GLN A 157 5.09 12.71 4.52
N SER A 158 5.73 13.27 3.49
CA SER A 158 6.42 14.54 3.55
C SER A 158 5.45 15.71 3.82
N LEU A 159 4.32 15.75 3.10
CA LEU A 159 3.27 16.73 3.34
C LEU A 159 2.69 16.65 4.76
N SER A 160 2.52 15.44 5.32
CA SER A 160 2.04 15.31 6.69
C SER A 160 2.99 16.00 7.70
N TYR A 161 4.31 15.82 7.52
CA TYR A 161 5.31 16.48 8.35
C TYR A 161 5.23 18.01 8.25
N THR A 162 5.22 18.55 7.03
CA THR A 162 5.20 19.99 6.81
C THR A 162 3.90 20.63 7.34
N ILE A 163 2.75 19.97 7.15
CA ILE A 163 1.47 20.44 7.68
C ILE A 163 1.43 20.35 9.21
N ASP A 164 1.97 19.30 9.82
CA ASP A 164 2.01 19.16 11.29
C ASP A 164 2.93 20.22 11.92
N VAL A 165 4.05 20.60 11.29
CA VAL A 165 4.89 21.75 11.69
C VAL A 165 4.12 23.07 11.54
N TYR A 166 3.36 23.25 10.44
CA TYR A 166 2.51 24.43 10.27
C TYR A 166 1.46 24.56 11.36
N ARG A 167 0.81 23.46 11.71
CA ARG A 167 -0.21 23.38 12.78
C ARG A 167 0.38 23.49 14.18
N LYS A 168 1.71 23.47 14.32
CA LYS A 168 2.44 23.44 15.58
C LYS A 168 2.18 22.16 16.40
N GLU A 169 1.81 21.07 15.73
CA GLU A 169 1.62 19.75 16.35
C GLU A 169 2.96 19.05 16.63
N ILE A 170 3.98 19.35 15.82
CA ILE A 170 5.36 18.90 16.00
C ILE A 170 6.35 20.06 15.84
N THR A 171 7.52 19.92 16.47
CA THR A 171 8.66 20.82 16.23
C THR A 171 9.46 20.33 15.01
N PRO A 172 9.99 21.21 14.15
CA PRO A 172 10.79 20.79 13.01
C PRO A 172 12.08 20.14 13.46
N LEU A 173 12.49 19.09 12.74
CA LEU A 173 13.77 18.42 12.96
C LEU A 173 14.93 19.36 12.67
N THR A 174 15.97 19.27 13.49
CA THR A 174 17.21 20.06 13.34
C THR A 174 18.28 19.32 12.55
N ASN A 175 18.19 17.99 12.45
CA ASN A 175 19.16 17.15 11.78
C ASN A 175 18.55 16.60 10.48
N LEU A 176 19.21 16.84 9.36
CA LEU A 176 18.77 16.37 8.03
C LEU A 176 18.76 14.84 7.93
N LEU A 177 19.70 14.16 8.60
CA LEU A 177 19.75 12.69 8.60
C LEU A 177 18.49 12.09 9.24
N ASP A 178 17.98 12.67 10.32
CA ASP A 178 16.78 12.17 10.99
C ASP A 178 15.53 12.35 10.08
N TYR A 179 15.47 13.45 9.35
CA TYR A 179 14.39 13.70 8.40
C TYR A 179 14.52 12.79 7.16
N ALA A 180 15.74 12.63 6.62
CA ALA A 180 16.01 11.71 5.52
C ALA A 180 15.64 10.27 5.90
N PHE A 181 16.04 9.83 7.10
CA PHE A 181 15.64 8.53 7.63
C PHE A 181 14.10 8.38 7.71
N TYR A 182 13.40 9.41 8.24
CA TYR A 182 11.94 9.38 8.34
C TYR A 182 11.27 9.22 6.98
N VAL A 183 11.67 9.99 5.99
CA VAL A 183 11.02 9.96 4.67
C VAL A 183 11.41 8.72 3.85
N SER A 184 12.68 8.29 3.94
CA SER A 184 13.22 7.24 3.09
C SER A 184 13.17 5.83 3.68
N PHE A 185 12.76 5.64 4.94
CA PHE A 185 12.83 4.34 5.63
C PHE A 185 12.17 3.24 4.79
N PHE A 186 13.00 2.31 4.27
CA PHE A 186 12.61 1.38 3.20
C PHE A 186 11.37 0.51 3.50
N PRO A 187 11.04 0.11 4.75
CA PRO A 187 9.85 -0.69 4.98
C PRO A 187 8.54 0.03 4.61
N GLN A 188 8.50 1.36 4.73
CA GLN A 188 7.30 2.16 4.42
C GLN A 188 7.33 2.82 3.05
N LEU A 189 8.55 2.98 2.46
CA LEU A 189 8.83 3.91 1.37
C LEU A 189 8.00 3.66 0.10
N VAL A 190 7.85 2.41 -0.28
CA VAL A 190 7.27 2.03 -1.59
C VAL A 190 5.76 1.83 -1.51
N ALA A 191 5.29 1.02 -0.58
CA ALA A 191 3.87 0.71 -0.39
C ALA A 191 3.55 0.27 1.05
N GLY A 192 4.40 0.63 2.00
CA GLY A 192 4.13 0.40 3.41
C GLY A 192 3.02 1.31 3.96
N PRO A 193 2.67 1.20 5.24
CA PRO A 193 1.77 2.15 5.88
C PRO A 193 2.29 3.58 5.75
N ILE A 194 1.40 4.57 5.50
CA ILE A 194 1.75 6.00 5.52
C ILE A 194 1.97 6.42 6.98
N VAL A 195 3.24 6.38 7.40
CA VAL A 195 3.61 6.61 8.81
C VAL A 195 3.68 8.11 9.11
N ARG A 196 3.06 8.52 10.22
CA ARG A 196 3.04 9.93 10.65
C ARG A 196 4.33 10.34 11.32
N ALA A 197 4.77 11.57 11.06
CA ALA A 197 5.95 12.15 11.69
C ALA A 197 5.88 12.12 13.23
N ARG A 198 4.73 12.49 13.80
CA ARG A 198 4.49 12.50 15.24
C ARG A 198 4.64 11.13 15.92
N ASP A 199 4.36 10.03 15.18
CA ASP A 199 4.40 8.67 15.72
C ASP A 199 5.77 8.03 15.51
N PHE A 200 6.50 8.40 14.47
CA PHE A 200 7.75 7.76 14.08
C PHE A 200 9.01 8.51 14.52
N ILE A 201 9.05 9.84 14.36
CA ILE A 201 10.23 10.65 14.70
C ILE A 201 10.73 10.38 16.15
N PRO A 202 9.84 10.27 17.16
CA PRO A 202 10.29 9.95 18.53
C PRO A 202 11.01 8.62 18.68
N GLN A 203 10.90 7.71 17.70
CA GLN A 203 11.54 6.39 17.75
C GLN A 203 12.97 6.40 17.17
N ILE A 204 13.30 7.35 16.26
CA ILE A 204 14.50 7.33 15.42
C ILE A 204 15.78 7.23 16.24
N ARG A 205 15.91 8.07 17.28
CA ARG A 205 17.13 8.15 18.11
C ARG A 205 17.08 7.31 19.38
N ARG A 206 16.05 6.49 19.57
CA ARG A 206 16.00 5.57 20.71
C ARG A 206 17.10 4.52 20.58
N PRO A 207 17.65 4.04 21.70
CA PRO A 207 18.52 2.87 21.70
C PRO A 207 17.82 1.70 21.02
N LEU A 208 18.56 0.91 20.24
CA LEU A 208 18.00 -0.28 19.61
C LEU A 208 17.58 -1.27 20.69
N PHE A 209 16.30 -1.57 20.70
CA PHE A 209 15.73 -2.58 21.58
C PHE A 209 14.70 -3.39 20.80
N VAL A 210 14.94 -4.69 20.67
CA VAL A 210 14.01 -5.65 20.05
C VAL A 210 13.66 -6.70 21.10
N SER A 211 12.45 -6.61 21.65
CA SER A 211 11.98 -7.62 22.61
C SER A 211 11.72 -8.96 21.92
N ARG A 212 11.66 -10.05 22.71
CA ARG A 212 11.28 -11.38 22.21
C ARG A 212 9.90 -11.34 21.52
N GLU A 213 8.99 -10.54 22.04
CA GLU A 213 7.66 -10.34 21.46
C GLU A 213 7.73 -9.62 20.11
N MET A 214 8.46 -8.50 20.01
CA MET A 214 8.68 -7.78 18.75
C MET A 214 9.29 -8.70 17.69
N PHE A 215 10.34 -9.44 18.06
CA PHE A 215 11.01 -10.36 17.15
C PHE A 215 10.07 -11.47 16.66
N GLY A 216 9.35 -12.13 17.56
CA GLY A 216 8.44 -13.21 17.22
C GLY A 216 7.23 -12.73 16.40
N ARG A 217 6.67 -11.56 16.77
CA ARG A 217 5.58 -10.93 15.99
C ARG A 217 6.06 -10.47 14.63
N GLY A 218 7.29 -9.92 14.54
CA GLY A 218 7.91 -9.54 13.26
C GLY A 218 8.02 -10.73 12.30
N ILE A 219 8.52 -11.87 12.78
CA ILE A 219 8.59 -13.12 12.00
C ILE A 219 7.19 -13.58 11.58
N PHE A 220 6.21 -13.58 12.49
CA PHE A 220 4.83 -13.95 12.18
C PHE A 220 4.26 -13.10 11.03
N LEU A 221 4.44 -11.78 11.09
CA LEU A 221 3.94 -10.86 10.09
C LEU A 221 4.64 -11.03 8.73
N ILE A 222 5.96 -11.27 8.71
CA ILE A 222 6.70 -11.53 7.46
C ILE A 222 6.20 -12.83 6.83
N VAL A 223 6.06 -13.90 7.59
CA VAL A 223 5.56 -15.20 7.10
C VAL A 223 4.13 -15.08 6.59
N SER A 224 3.24 -14.45 7.38
CA SER A 224 1.85 -14.21 6.99
C SER A 224 1.75 -13.32 5.75
N GLY A 225 2.59 -12.28 5.66
CA GLY A 225 2.64 -11.39 4.51
C GLY A 225 3.10 -12.07 3.23
N LEU A 226 4.16 -12.88 3.30
CA LEU A 226 4.63 -13.70 2.18
C LEU A 226 3.56 -14.69 1.72
N PHE A 227 2.88 -15.35 2.66
CA PHE A 227 1.80 -16.28 2.33
C PHE A 227 0.65 -15.58 1.60
N LYS A 228 0.18 -14.44 2.13
CA LYS A 228 -0.88 -13.64 1.50
C LYS A 228 -0.48 -13.18 0.10
N LYS A 229 0.71 -12.58 -0.05
CA LYS A 229 1.18 -12.00 -1.32
C LYS A 229 1.49 -13.09 -2.34
N ALA A 230 2.43 -13.98 -2.05
CA ALA A 230 2.99 -14.87 -3.06
C ALA A 230 2.16 -16.15 -3.27
N VAL A 231 1.48 -16.66 -2.22
CA VAL A 231 0.73 -17.91 -2.33
C VAL A 231 -0.72 -17.68 -2.72
N ILE A 232 -1.39 -16.69 -2.09
CA ILE A 232 -2.81 -16.45 -2.38
C ILE A 232 -2.95 -15.45 -3.53
N SER A 233 -2.42 -14.24 -3.36
CA SER A 233 -2.68 -13.12 -4.29
C SER A 233 -2.12 -13.39 -5.68
N ASP A 234 -0.83 -13.68 -5.80
CA ASP A 234 -0.16 -13.82 -7.08
C ASP A 234 -0.67 -15.02 -7.86
N TYR A 235 -0.92 -16.15 -7.17
CA TYR A 235 -1.45 -17.34 -7.82
C TYR A 235 -2.85 -17.13 -8.40
N ILE A 236 -3.76 -16.51 -7.63
CA ILE A 236 -5.12 -16.21 -8.08
C ILE A 236 -5.08 -15.19 -9.23
N SER A 237 -4.20 -14.19 -9.15
CA SER A 237 -4.03 -13.16 -10.18
C SER A 237 -3.72 -13.79 -11.54
N ILE A 238 -2.60 -14.48 -11.64
CA ILE A 238 -2.05 -15.01 -12.90
C ILE A 238 -2.95 -16.08 -13.51
N ASN A 239 -3.45 -16.98 -12.65
CA ASN A 239 -4.15 -18.16 -13.15
C ASN A 239 -5.64 -17.91 -13.44
N PHE A 240 -6.23 -16.81 -12.94
CA PHE A 240 -7.66 -16.60 -13.08
C PHE A 240 -8.06 -15.15 -13.31
N VAL A 241 -7.71 -14.23 -12.40
CA VAL A 241 -8.27 -12.88 -12.38
C VAL A 241 -7.83 -12.06 -13.61
N GLU A 242 -6.53 -12.05 -13.93
CA GLU A 242 -6.00 -11.31 -15.09
C GLU A 242 -6.71 -11.71 -16.38
N ARG A 243 -6.87 -13.00 -16.63
CA ARG A 243 -7.52 -13.50 -17.85
C ARG A 243 -8.94 -12.98 -18.04
N ILE A 244 -9.70 -12.86 -16.94
CA ILE A 244 -11.09 -12.40 -16.98
C ILE A 244 -11.17 -10.89 -17.13
N PHE A 245 -10.34 -10.14 -16.38
CA PHE A 245 -10.36 -8.68 -16.43
C PHE A 245 -9.77 -8.12 -17.73
N ASP A 246 -8.82 -8.81 -18.36
CA ASP A 246 -8.24 -8.37 -19.63
C ASP A 246 -9.23 -8.50 -20.80
N ASN A 247 -10.15 -9.48 -20.75
CA ASN A 247 -11.14 -9.71 -21.80
C ASN A 247 -12.48 -10.20 -21.23
N PRO A 248 -13.26 -9.35 -20.53
CA PRO A 248 -14.48 -9.77 -19.84
C PRO A 248 -15.56 -10.30 -20.77
N THR A 249 -15.57 -9.87 -22.04
CA THR A 249 -16.55 -10.30 -23.05
C THR A 249 -16.39 -11.75 -23.52
N LEU A 250 -15.22 -12.36 -23.30
CA LEU A 250 -14.96 -13.76 -23.63
C LEU A 250 -15.54 -14.74 -22.60
N TYR A 251 -15.93 -14.25 -21.43
CA TYR A 251 -16.35 -15.05 -20.29
C TYR A 251 -17.83 -14.82 -19.98
N SER A 252 -18.50 -15.85 -19.49
CA SER A 252 -19.88 -15.76 -19.01
C SER A 252 -19.99 -14.87 -17.77
N GLY A 253 -21.23 -14.46 -17.43
CA GLY A 253 -21.46 -13.65 -16.23
C GLY A 253 -21.04 -14.32 -14.93
N VAL A 254 -21.14 -15.66 -14.81
CA VAL A 254 -20.70 -16.36 -13.62
C VAL A 254 -19.18 -16.34 -13.48
N GLU A 255 -18.44 -16.49 -14.59
CA GLU A 255 -16.97 -16.39 -14.58
C GLU A 255 -16.50 -14.98 -14.22
N ASN A 256 -17.12 -13.96 -14.83
CA ASN A 256 -16.86 -12.56 -14.50
C ASN A 256 -17.13 -12.27 -13.02
N LEU A 257 -18.24 -12.75 -12.45
CA LEU A 257 -18.55 -12.58 -11.02
C LEU A 257 -17.52 -13.25 -10.12
N MET A 258 -17.08 -14.49 -10.46
CA MET A 258 -16.02 -15.17 -9.71
C MET A 258 -14.68 -14.45 -9.87
N GLY A 259 -14.39 -13.86 -11.03
CA GLY A 259 -13.24 -12.99 -11.25
C GLY A 259 -13.24 -11.78 -10.32
N VAL A 260 -14.39 -11.14 -10.14
CA VAL A 260 -14.55 -10.01 -9.19
C VAL A 260 -14.30 -10.44 -7.74
N TYR A 261 -14.79 -11.62 -7.32
CA TYR A 261 -14.51 -12.13 -5.97
C TYR A 261 -13.04 -12.54 -5.81
N GLY A 262 -12.44 -13.13 -6.86
CA GLY A 262 -11.01 -13.42 -6.91
C GLY A 262 -10.19 -12.14 -6.75
N TYR A 263 -10.55 -11.07 -7.48
CA TYR A 263 -9.88 -9.78 -7.38
C TYR A 263 -10.03 -9.12 -5.99
N ALA A 264 -11.21 -9.21 -5.39
CA ALA A 264 -11.42 -8.70 -4.04
C ALA A 264 -10.46 -9.37 -3.03
N LEU A 265 -10.23 -10.66 -3.15
CA LEU A 265 -9.27 -11.37 -2.31
C LEU A 265 -7.82 -11.05 -2.71
N GLN A 266 -7.52 -10.99 -4.01
CA GLN A 266 -6.21 -10.64 -4.55
C GLN A 266 -5.73 -9.29 -4.02
N ILE A 267 -6.49 -8.20 -4.22
CA ILE A 267 -6.10 -6.86 -3.80
C ILE A 267 -5.93 -6.74 -2.27
N TYR A 268 -6.77 -7.45 -1.51
CA TYR A 268 -6.62 -7.52 -0.07
C TYR A 268 -5.34 -8.25 0.33
N CYS A 269 -5.10 -9.43 -0.21
CA CYS A 269 -3.94 -10.26 0.13
C CYS A 269 -2.62 -9.64 -0.34
N ASP A 270 -2.61 -9.02 -1.54
CA ASP A 270 -1.46 -8.28 -2.06
C ASP A 270 -1.07 -7.15 -1.12
N PHE A 271 -1.99 -6.26 -0.83
CA PHE A 271 -1.67 -5.05 -0.08
C PHE A 271 -1.54 -5.30 1.43
N SER A 272 -2.42 -6.13 2.04
CA SER A 272 -2.23 -6.48 3.45
C SER A 272 -0.97 -7.30 3.66
N GLY A 273 -0.62 -8.19 2.71
CA GLY A 273 0.60 -8.97 2.76
C GLY A 273 1.86 -8.10 2.71
N TYR A 274 1.90 -7.12 1.80
CA TYR A 274 2.97 -6.14 1.75
C TYR A 274 3.07 -5.30 3.04
N SER A 275 1.93 -4.83 3.54
CA SER A 275 1.88 -4.07 4.80
C SER A 275 2.34 -4.89 6.00
N ASP A 276 1.97 -6.16 6.08
CA ASP A 276 2.41 -7.07 7.15
C ASP A 276 3.92 -7.29 7.10
N MET A 277 4.49 -7.53 5.90
CA MET A 277 5.94 -7.63 5.74
C MET A 277 6.65 -6.34 6.16
N ALA A 278 6.14 -5.17 5.75
CA ALA A 278 6.69 -3.87 6.12
C ALA A 278 6.69 -3.65 7.65
N ILE A 279 5.56 -3.94 8.31
CA ILE A 279 5.43 -3.84 9.78
C ILE A 279 6.36 -4.86 10.46
N GLY A 280 6.42 -6.09 9.94
CA GLY A 280 7.28 -7.15 10.46
C GLY A 280 8.76 -6.78 10.39
N ILE A 281 9.23 -6.28 9.24
CA ILE A 281 10.61 -5.79 9.05
C ILE A 281 10.90 -4.62 10.00
N ALA A 282 9.98 -3.65 10.12
CA ALA A 282 10.15 -2.53 11.05
C ALA A 282 10.30 -3.02 12.50
N LEU A 283 9.52 -4.02 12.95
CA LEU A 283 9.63 -4.62 14.28
C LEU A 283 11.00 -5.29 14.50
N LEU A 284 11.54 -5.99 13.50
CA LEU A 284 12.88 -6.59 13.57
C LEU A 284 13.98 -5.54 13.69
N LEU A 285 13.75 -4.34 13.18
CA LEU A 285 14.64 -3.18 13.27
C LEU A 285 14.39 -2.32 14.53
N GLY A 286 13.45 -2.71 15.41
CA GLY A 286 13.14 -1.99 16.65
C GLY A 286 12.17 -0.82 16.49
N PHE A 287 11.47 -0.72 15.34
CA PHE A 287 10.48 0.32 15.05
C PHE A 287 9.05 -0.22 15.04
N HIS A 288 8.11 0.61 15.46
CA HIS A 288 6.69 0.30 15.48
C HIS A 288 5.92 1.07 14.40
N PHE A 289 5.16 0.36 13.60
CA PHE A 289 4.16 0.91 12.69
C PHE A 289 2.76 0.51 13.14
N ASN A 290 1.77 1.36 12.84
CA ASN A 290 0.38 1.03 13.03
C ASN A 290 -0.09 0.05 11.95
N ILE A 291 -1.09 -0.79 12.28
CA ILE A 291 -1.70 -1.71 11.32
C ILE A 291 -2.38 -0.92 10.19
N ASN A 292 -2.36 -1.48 8.99
CA ASN A 292 -2.96 -0.87 7.81
C ASN A 292 -4.27 -1.53 7.38
N PHE A 293 -4.48 -2.78 7.79
CA PHE A 293 -5.70 -3.56 7.53
C PHE A 293 -6.18 -4.27 8.80
N ASP A 294 -7.50 -4.34 8.96
CA ASP A 294 -8.17 -5.02 10.09
C ASP A 294 -9.39 -5.80 9.57
N SER A 295 -9.16 -6.89 8.83
CA SER A 295 -10.20 -7.76 8.25
C SER A 295 -11.37 -6.95 7.62
N PRO A 296 -11.12 -6.17 6.55
CA PRO A 296 -12.05 -5.16 6.04
C PRO A 296 -13.38 -5.73 5.51
N TYR A 297 -13.40 -6.94 4.98
CA TYR A 297 -14.63 -7.55 4.46
C TYR A 297 -15.57 -8.06 5.57
N LYS A 298 -15.16 -8.04 6.86
CA LYS A 298 -16.05 -8.20 8.01
C LYS A 298 -16.91 -6.97 8.31
N SER A 299 -16.80 -5.90 7.53
CA SER A 299 -17.47 -4.62 7.77
C SER A 299 -18.94 -4.67 7.41
N ALA A 300 -19.81 -4.25 8.35
CA ALA A 300 -21.25 -4.19 8.16
C ALA A 300 -21.74 -2.83 7.62
N SER A 301 -20.83 -1.94 7.23
CA SER A 301 -21.13 -0.66 6.58
C SER A 301 -19.91 -0.09 5.91
N ILE A 302 -20.11 0.77 4.90
CA ILE A 302 -19.01 1.45 4.19
C ILE A 302 -18.16 2.32 5.13
N THR A 303 -18.73 2.90 6.18
CA THR A 303 -17.95 3.63 7.19
C THR A 303 -17.08 2.71 8.03
N GLU A 304 -17.53 1.48 8.34
CA GLU A 304 -16.71 0.48 9.02
C GLU A 304 -15.61 -0.02 8.07
N PHE A 305 -15.92 -0.24 6.79
CA PHE A 305 -14.95 -0.65 5.77
C PHE A 305 -13.74 0.31 5.72
N TRP A 306 -13.95 1.61 5.59
CA TRP A 306 -12.87 2.60 5.54
C TRP A 306 -12.12 2.81 6.88
N ARG A 307 -12.59 2.22 7.97
CA ARG A 307 -11.84 2.14 9.23
C ARG A 307 -10.95 0.92 9.33
N ARG A 308 -11.16 -0.06 8.44
CA ARG A 308 -10.48 -1.35 8.41
C ARG A 308 -9.61 -1.55 7.16
N TRP A 309 -9.94 -0.83 6.08
CA TRP A 309 -9.21 -0.82 4.82
C TRP A 309 -8.26 0.35 4.75
N HIS A 310 -6.97 0.07 4.45
CA HIS A 310 -5.93 1.09 4.22
C HIS A 310 -5.99 2.22 5.27
N ILE A 311 -5.88 1.83 6.54
CA ILE A 311 -6.14 2.68 7.71
C ILE A 311 -5.24 3.92 7.70
N SER A 312 -3.99 3.76 7.28
CA SER A 312 -3.03 4.87 7.19
C SER A 312 -3.47 5.94 6.19
N LEU A 313 -3.92 5.57 4.98
CA LEU A 313 -4.47 6.49 3.99
C LEU A 313 -5.80 7.09 4.46
N SER A 314 -6.72 6.26 4.93
CA SER A 314 -8.05 6.70 5.39
C SER A 314 -7.94 7.75 6.51
N SER A 315 -7.02 7.53 7.45
CA SER A 315 -6.73 8.50 8.50
C SER A 315 -6.03 9.74 7.96
N TRP A 316 -5.13 9.61 6.98
CA TRP A 316 -4.48 10.74 6.33
C TRP A 316 -5.51 11.65 5.63
N LEU A 317 -6.35 11.08 4.79
CA LEU A 317 -7.42 11.81 4.08
C LEU A 317 -8.38 12.49 5.06
N ARG A 318 -8.72 11.83 6.18
CA ARG A 318 -9.54 12.44 7.23
C ARG A 318 -8.86 13.65 7.85
N ASP A 319 -7.60 13.52 8.28
CA ASP A 319 -6.93 14.51 9.13
C ASP A 319 -6.39 15.71 8.34
N TYR A 320 -5.89 15.48 7.12
CA TYR A 320 -5.30 16.55 6.31
C TYR A 320 -6.23 17.11 5.23
N LEU A 321 -7.22 16.37 4.78
CA LEU A 321 -8.15 16.81 3.76
C LEU A 321 -9.54 17.09 4.30
N TYR A 322 -10.23 16.08 4.82
CA TYR A 322 -11.62 16.21 5.27
C TYR A 322 -11.79 17.26 6.39
N ILE A 323 -10.92 17.23 7.40
CA ILE A 323 -10.95 18.21 8.50
C ILE A 323 -10.60 19.61 8.00
N SER A 324 -9.65 19.76 7.07
CA SER A 324 -9.26 21.03 6.47
C SER A 324 -10.37 21.68 5.64
N LEU A 325 -11.22 20.86 4.99
CA LEU A 325 -12.44 21.32 4.28
C LEU A 325 -13.57 21.78 5.22
N GLY A 326 -13.36 21.64 6.53
CA GLY A 326 -14.32 21.97 7.59
C GLY A 326 -14.98 20.77 8.25
N GLY A 327 -14.73 19.57 7.76
CA GLY A 327 -15.23 18.31 8.36
C GLY A 327 -16.76 18.30 8.49
N ASN A 328 -17.23 18.03 9.71
CA ASN A 328 -18.66 18.01 10.07
C ASN A 328 -19.12 19.29 10.82
N ARG A 329 -18.28 20.33 10.89
CA ARG A 329 -18.55 21.52 11.72
C ARG A 329 -19.47 22.53 11.06
N LYS A 330 -19.65 22.46 9.72
CA LYS A 330 -20.37 23.46 8.90
C LYS A 330 -21.73 22.95 8.40
N GLY A 331 -22.42 22.13 9.20
CA GLY A 331 -23.74 21.57 8.85
C GLY A 331 -23.69 20.26 8.03
N LYS A 332 -24.86 19.60 7.91
CA LYS A 332 -24.97 18.25 7.29
C LYS A 332 -24.67 18.25 5.78
N ILE A 333 -25.18 19.23 5.03
CA ILE A 333 -24.96 19.32 3.56
C ILE A 333 -23.45 19.46 3.27
N ARG A 334 -22.78 20.36 3.97
CA ARG A 334 -21.32 20.55 3.83
C ARG A 334 -20.54 19.30 4.25
N GLN A 335 -21.00 18.58 5.26
CA GLN A 335 -20.43 17.30 5.67
C GLN A 335 -20.48 16.27 4.53
N TYR A 336 -21.64 16.12 3.85
CA TYR A 336 -21.79 15.18 2.74
C TYR A 336 -20.90 15.58 1.56
N ALA A 337 -20.90 16.86 1.19
CA ALA A 337 -20.00 17.38 0.16
C ALA A 337 -18.52 17.12 0.48
N ASN A 338 -18.08 17.37 1.72
CA ASN A 338 -16.71 17.11 2.15
C ASN A 338 -16.34 15.61 2.07
N LEU A 339 -17.26 14.69 2.37
CA LEU A 339 -17.03 13.25 2.20
C LEU A 339 -16.83 12.88 0.73
N ILE A 340 -17.71 13.40 -0.15
CA ILE A 340 -17.63 13.14 -1.59
C ILE A 340 -16.32 13.70 -2.15
N ILE A 341 -15.99 14.95 -1.86
CA ILE A 341 -14.73 15.59 -2.30
C ILE A 341 -13.51 14.81 -1.80
N THR A 342 -13.53 14.37 -0.53
CA THR A 342 -12.40 13.62 0.04
C THR A 342 -12.20 12.29 -0.69
N MET A 343 -13.27 11.57 -0.98
CA MET A 343 -13.19 10.29 -1.67
C MET A 343 -12.91 10.44 -3.17
N PHE A 344 -13.43 11.49 -3.81
CA PHE A 344 -13.08 11.86 -5.18
C PHE A 344 -11.58 12.09 -5.34
N LEU A 345 -10.97 12.91 -4.46
CA LEU A 345 -9.54 13.16 -4.46
C LEU A 345 -8.73 11.92 -4.06
N GLY A 346 -9.29 11.07 -3.18
CA GLY A 346 -8.72 9.77 -2.85
C GLY A 346 -8.72 8.81 -4.04
N GLY A 347 -9.76 8.84 -4.88
CA GLY A 347 -9.80 8.08 -6.13
C GLY A 347 -8.75 8.56 -7.13
N LEU A 348 -8.64 9.84 -7.37
CA LEU A 348 -7.59 10.43 -8.19
C LEU A 348 -6.18 10.10 -7.68
N TRP A 349 -6.00 10.04 -6.37
CA TRP A 349 -4.71 9.65 -5.79
C TRP A 349 -4.29 8.22 -6.20
N HIS A 350 -5.23 7.29 -6.37
CA HIS A 350 -4.94 5.94 -6.84
C HIS A 350 -4.48 5.92 -8.30
N GLY A 351 -5.14 6.65 -9.18
CA GLY A 351 -4.76 6.66 -10.60
C GLY A 351 -5.39 7.81 -11.39
N ALA A 352 -4.72 8.17 -12.48
CA ALA A 352 -5.14 9.22 -13.40
C ALA A 352 -6.06 8.64 -14.49
N SER A 353 -7.26 8.19 -14.10
CA SER A 353 -8.28 7.70 -15.04
C SER A 353 -9.69 7.96 -14.53
N TRP A 354 -10.66 7.97 -15.45
CA TRP A 354 -12.07 8.12 -15.11
C TRP A 354 -12.61 7.00 -14.25
N ASN A 355 -12.04 5.81 -14.33
CA ASN A 355 -12.37 4.68 -13.48
C ASN A 355 -12.10 4.98 -12.00
N PHE A 356 -10.93 5.55 -11.69
CA PHE A 356 -10.59 5.93 -10.31
C PHE A 356 -11.42 7.10 -9.81
N VAL A 357 -11.75 8.07 -10.71
CA VAL A 357 -12.68 9.16 -10.39
C VAL A 357 -14.04 8.59 -9.99
N PHE A 358 -14.59 7.69 -10.81
CA PHE A 358 -15.89 7.07 -10.57
C PHE A 358 -15.88 6.20 -9.31
N TRP A 359 -14.84 5.39 -9.11
CA TRP A 359 -14.64 4.61 -7.89
C TRP A 359 -14.65 5.49 -6.62
N GLY A 360 -13.92 6.60 -6.64
CA GLY A 360 -13.89 7.55 -5.53
C GLY A 360 -15.26 8.19 -5.27
N MET A 361 -15.96 8.58 -6.32
CA MET A 361 -17.33 9.14 -6.23
C MET A 361 -18.31 8.13 -5.64
N LEU A 362 -18.31 6.86 -6.07
CA LEU A 362 -19.15 5.80 -5.51
C LEU A 362 -18.95 5.65 -4.00
N HIS A 363 -17.70 5.58 -3.55
CA HIS A 363 -17.38 5.49 -2.13
C HIS A 363 -17.77 6.75 -1.36
N GLY A 364 -17.58 7.93 -1.93
CA GLY A 364 -17.98 9.21 -1.34
C GLY A 364 -19.49 9.33 -1.16
N VAL A 365 -20.25 8.98 -2.18
CA VAL A 365 -21.72 8.95 -2.14
C VAL A 365 -22.20 7.90 -1.11
N ALA A 366 -21.64 6.70 -1.12
CA ALA A 366 -22.02 5.65 -0.17
C ALA A 366 -21.75 6.07 1.30
N LEU A 367 -20.65 6.77 1.56
CA LEU A 367 -20.37 7.34 2.87
C LEU A 367 -21.39 8.42 3.26
N ALA A 368 -21.76 9.30 2.34
CA ALA A 368 -22.77 10.35 2.57
C ALA A 368 -24.15 9.72 2.84
N VAL A 369 -24.57 8.75 2.02
CA VAL A 369 -25.82 8.00 2.21
C VAL A 369 -25.84 7.28 3.56
N HIS A 370 -24.74 6.59 3.91
CA HIS A 370 -24.66 5.93 5.21
C HIS A 370 -24.77 6.93 6.39
N LYS A 371 -24.16 8.12 6.27
CA LYS A 371 -24.26 9.18 7.29
C LYS A 371 -25.68 9.75 7.37
N PHE A 372 -26.34 9.95 6.24
CA PHE A 372 -27.74 10.36 6.17
C PHE A 372 -28.64 9.33 6.84
N TRP A 373 -28.48 8.03 6.51
CA TRP A 373 -29.22 6.93 7.13
C TRP A 373 -29.06 6.85 8.64
N MET A 374 -27.82 7.01 9.14
CA MET A 374 -27.56 7.07 10.58
C MET A 374 -28.28 8.26 11.24
N GLY A 375 -28.39 9.39 10.54
CA GLY A 375 -29.10 10.56 11.03
C GLY A 375 -30.62 10.33 11.17
N ILE A 376 -31.24 9.64 10.21
CA ILE A 376 -32.67 9.30 10.24
C ILE A 376 -32.97 8.24 11.31
N THR A 377 -32.11 7.22 11.40
CA THR A 377 -32.33 6.08 12.32
C THR A 377 -31.92 6.37 13.77
N GLY A 378 -31.40 7.57 14.06
CA GLY A 378 -30.95 7.96 15.41
C GLY A 378 -29.76 7.15 15.94
N ARG A 379 -29.06 6.39 15.10
CA ARG A 379 -27.93 5.55 15.53
C ARG A 379 -26.72 6.39 15.94
N LYS A 380 -26.15 6.02 17.08
CA LYS A 380 -24.94 6.68 17.60
C LYS A 380 -23.69 6.32 16.79
N LYS A 381 -22.76 7.25 16.72
CA LYS A 381 -21.45 7.03 16.08
C LYS A 381 -20.69 5.92 16.80
N GLY A 382 -20.30 4.86 16.06
CA GLY A 382 -19.57 3.71 16.61
C GLY A 382 -20.44 2.55 17.10
N GLU A 383 -21.75 2.69 17.08
CA GLU A 383 -22.67 1.61 17.39
C GLU A 383 -22.53 0.48 16.37
N ARG A 384 -22.16 -0.72 16.86
CA ARG A 384 -22.02 -1.91 16.02
C ARG A 384 -23.38 -2.60 15.87
N SER A 385 -23.76 -2.90 14.64
CA SER A 385 -24.90 -3.78 14.37
C SER A 385 -24.61 -5.19 14.91
N ARG A 386 -25.66 -5.90 15.36
CA ARG A 386 -25.57 -7.27 15.93
C ARG A 386 -26.53 -8.20 15.21
N GLY A 387 -26.28 -9.52 15.34
CA GLY A 387 -27.16 -10.57 14.82
C GLY A 387 -27.39 -10.44 13.30
N ILE A 388 -28.61 -10.71 12.87
CA ILE A 388 -29.02 -10.77 11.46
C ILE A 388 -28.76 -9.46 10.69
N ARG A 389 -28.92 -8.31 11.36
CA ARG A 389 -28.61 -7.00 10.76
C ARG A 389 -27.13 -6.85 10.43
N ARG A 390 -26.24 -7.41 11.25
CA ARG A 390 -24.81 -7.41 10.98
C ARG A 390 -24.50 -8.28 9.78
N PHE A 391 -25.08 -9.47 9.69
CA PHE A 391 -24.93 -10.37 8.57
C PHE A 391 -25.31 -9.70 7.24
N PHE A 392 -26.53 -9.17 7.12
CA PHE A 392 -26.94 -8.47 5.90
C PHE A 392 -26.10 -7.22 5.62
N GLY A 393 -25.70 -6.49 6.67
CA GLY A 393 -24.78 -5.35 6.52
C GLY A 393 -23.44 -5.76 5.91
N ILE A 394 -22.85 -6.88 6.34
CA ILE A 394 -21.61 -7.43 5.77
C ILE A 394 -21.83 -7.82 4.31
N VAL A 395 -22.86 -8.58 4.00
CA VAL A 395 -23.17 -9.02 2.64
C VAL A 395 -23.34 -7.82 1.70
N ILE A 396 -24.15 -6.83 2.07
CA ILE A 396 -24.39 -5.64 1.25
C ILE A 396 -23.10 -4.82 1.07
N THR A 397 -22.34 -4.63 2.16
CA THR A 397 -21.09 -3.85 2.09
C THR A 397 -20.04 -4.56 1.25
N PHE A 398 -19.89 -5.87 1.38
CA PHE A 398 -18.96 -6.66 0.58
C PHE A 398 -19.29 -6.57 -0.91
N HIS A 399 -20.55 -6.79 -1.30
CA HIS A 399 -20.94 -6.73 -2.71
C HIS A 399 -20.85 -5.31 -3.29
N PHE A 400 -21.16 -4.28 -2.50
CA PHE A 400 -20.93 -2.90 -2.91
C PHE A 400 -19.45 -2.62 -3.17
N VAL A 401 -18.57 -3.10 -2.29
CA VAL A 401 -17.12 -2.95 -2.46
C VAL A 401 -16.63 -3.76 -3.67
N CYS A 402 -17.14 -4.98 -3.88
CA CYS A 402 -16.85 -5.77 -5.07
C CYS A 402 -17.29 -5.06 -6.36
N PHE A 403 -18.48 -4.45 -6.37
CA PHE A 403 -18.94 -3.61 -7.48
C PHE A 403 -17.97 -2.45 -7.73
N CYS A 404 -17.48 -1.77 -6.69
CA CYS A 404 -16.50 -0.70 -6.82
C CYS A 404 -15.15 -1.23 -7.35
N TRP A 405 -14.73 -2.45 -6.99
CA TRP A 405 -13.49 -3.06 -7.46
C TRP A 405 -13.48 -3.32 -8.97
N ILE A 406 -14.63 -3.48 -9.63
CA ILE A 406 -14.73 -3.60 -11.08
C ILE A 406 -14.12 -2.37 -11.77
N PHE A 407 -14.46 -1.17 -11.30
CA PHE A 407 -13.91 0.08 -11.82
C PHE A 407 -12.45 0.31 -11.38
N PHE A 408 -12.06 -0.22 -10.25
CA PHE A 408 -10.69 -0.07 -9.78
C PHE A 408 -9.68 -0.89 -10.60
N ARG A 409 -10.06 -2.10 -11.06
CA ARG A 409 -9.14 -3.02 -11.75
C ARG A 409 -9.12 -2.83 -13.26
N ASN A 410 -10.25 -2.54 -13.89
CA ASN A 410 -10.32 -2.41 -15.34
C ASN A 410 -9.54 -1.20 -15.85
N ALA A 411 -8.90 -1.37 -17.00
CA ALA A 411 -8.08 -0.32 -17.62
C ALA A 411 -8.91 0.91 -18.01
N ASP A 412 -10.12 0.68 -18.55
CA ASP A 412 -11.02 1.73 -19.00
C ASP A 412 -12.47 1.52 -18.56
N PHE A 413 -13.28 2.55 -18.75
CA PHE A 413 -14.67 2.57 -18.32
C PHE A 413 -15.55 1.61 -19.14
N SER A 414 -15.22 1.41 -20.41
CA SER A 414 -15.94 0.50 -21.31
C SER A 414 -15.80 -0.95 -20.85
N ALA A 415 -14.57 -1.39 -20.54
CA ALA A 415 -14.32 -2.73 -20.03
C ALA A 415 -15.07 -2.99 -18.70
N SER A 416 -15.18 -1.96 -17.84
CA SER A 416 -15.99 -2.07 -16.61
C SER A 416 -17.47 -2.27 -16.90
N LEU A 417 -18.03 -1.56 -17.89
CA LEU A 417 -19.43 -1.73 -18.32
C LEU A 417 -19.66 -3.07 -19.01
N ASP A 418 -18.71 -3.53 -19.82
CA ASP A 418 -18.78 -4.83 -20.48
C ASP A 418 -18.80 -5.97 -19.45
N MET A 419 -17.94 -5.91 -18.43
CA MET A 419 -17.96 -6.88 -17.32
C MET A 419 -19.32 -6.89 -16.60
N LEU A 420 -19.89 -5.72 -16.31
CA LEU A 420 -21.22 -5.61 -15.69
C LEU A 420 -22.29 -6.18 -16.62
N ARG A 421 -22.24 -5.85 -17.91
CA ARG A 421 -23.16 -6.40 -18.91
C ARG A 421 -23.10 -7.94 -18.92
N GLN A 422 -21.90 -8.53 -18.94
CA GLN A 422 -21.75 -9.99 -18.88
C GLN A 422 -22.39 -10.57 -17.62
N ILE A 423 -22.12 -9.98 -16.45
CA ILE A 423 -22.68 -10.45 -15.16
C ILE A 423 -24.21 -10.44 -15.19
N PHE A 424 -24.84 -9.40 -15.76
CA PHE A 424 -26.31 -9.25 -15.70
C PHE A 424 -27.05 -9.88 -16.88
N THR A 425 -26.44 -10.00 -18.08
CA THR A 425 -27.15 -10.44 -19.29
C THR A 425 -26.76 -11.82 -19.78
N THR A 426 -25.55 -12.30 -19.47
CA THR A 426 -25.05 -13.60 -19.95
C THR A 426 -24.69 -14.54 -18.78
N PHE A 427 -25.37 -14.40 -17.66
CA PHE A 427 -25.15 -15.23 -16.49
C PHE A 427 -25.56 -16.68 -16.76
N ARG A 428 -24.59 -17.62 -16.72
CA ARG A 428 -24.78 -19.04 -17.02
C ARG A 428 -24.39 -19.90 -15.79
N PRO A 429 -25.27 -20.08 -14.80
CA PRO A 429 -24.93 -20.77 -13.55
C PRO A 429 -24.54 -22.25 -13.75
N GLY A 430 -25.02 -22.88 -14.85
CA GLY A 430 -24.65 -24.25 -15.20
C GLY A 430 -23.15 -24.48 -15.48
N LEU A 431 -22.39 -23.40 -15.77
CA LEU A 431 -20.94 -23.49 -15.96
C LEU A 431 -20.16 -23.55 -14.62
N PHE A 432 -20.78 -23.22 -13.50
CA PHE A 432 -20.10 -23.10 -12.21
C PHE A 432 -19.40 -24.41 -11.77
N PRO A 433 -19.98 -25.62 -11.91
CA PRO A 433 -19.26 -26.85 -11.57
C PRO A 433 -18.02 -27.09 -12.43
N GLN A 434 -18.13 -26.80 -13.75
CA GLN A 434 -17.01 -26.95 -14.68
C GLN A 434 -15.90 -25.95 -14.38
N LEU A 435 -16.27 -24.72 -14.00
CA LEU A 435 -15.34 -23.68 -13.59
C LEU A 435 -14.55 -24.09 -12.34
N ILE A 436 -15.24 -24.64 -11.32
CA ILE A 436 -14.57 -25.13 -10.12
C ILE A 436 -13.60 -26.29 -10.44
N VAL A 437 -14.01 -27.24 -11.28
CA VAL A 437 -13.14 -28.36 -11.64
C VAL A 437 -11.94 -27.89 -12.46
N GLY A 438 -12.15 -26.99 -13.43
CA GLY A 438 -11.09 -26.46 -14.29
C GLY A 438 -10.07 -25.57 -13.57
N TYR A 439 -10.47 -24.90 -12.51
CA TYR A 439 -9.64 -23.97 -11.72
C TYR A 439 -9.63 -24.36 -10.22
N TRP A 440 -9.62 -25.67 -9.91
CA TRP A 440 -9.82 -26.15 -8.55
C TRP A 440 -8.80 -25.58 -7.55
N GLU A 441 -7.54 -25.38 -7.96
CA GLU A 441 -6.49 -24.80 -7.12
C GLU A 441 -6.79 -23.34 -6.77
N VAL A 442 -7.24 -22.55 -7.76
CA VAL A 442 -7.66 -21.16 -7.55
C VAL A 442 -8.84 -21.10 -6.59
N PHE A 443 -9.87 -21.92 -6.81
CA PHE A 443 -11.05 -21.94 -5.92
C PHE A 443 -10.72 -22.46 -4.51
N ALA A 444 -9.81 -23.42 -4.39
CA ALA A 444 -9.31 -23.85 -3.09
C ALA A 444 -8.56 -22.74 -2.35
N LEU A 445 -7.71 -21.98 -3.04
CA LEU A 445 -7.01 -20.83 -2.47
C LEU A 445 -7.98 -19.67 -2.17
N MET A 446 -8.97 -19.41 -3.01
CA MET A 446 -10.03 -18.43 -2.72
C MET A 446 -10.81 -18.83 -1.46
N ALA A 447 -11.24 -20.08 -1.36
CA ALA A 447 -11.95 -20.59 -0.18
C ALA A 447 -11.09 -20.47 1.09
N LEU A 448 -9.81 -20.86 1.01
CA LEU A 448 -8.85 -20.73 2.12
C LEU A 448 -8.65 -19.26 2.51
N GLY A 449 -8.44 -18.36 1.54
CA GLY A 449 -8.21 -16.94 1.79
C GLY A 449 -9.43 -16.26 2.45
N PHE A 450 -10.64 -16.52 1.96
CA PHE A 450 -11.86 -16.04 2.60
C PHE A 450 -12.08 -16.66 3.97
N PHE A 451 -11.86 -17.98 4.12
CA PHE A 451 -11.92 -18.63 5.43
C PHE A 451 -10.99 -17.94 6.44
N LEU A 452 -9.71 -17.76 6.11
CA LEU A 452 -8.74 -17.08 6.97
C LEU A 452 -9.12 -15.62 7.24
N HIS A 453 -9.77 -14.94 6.28
CA HIS A 453 -10.25 -13.57 6.49
C HIS A 453 -11.41 -13.48 7.49
N PHE A 454 -12.30 -14.49 7.52
CA PHE A 454 -13.49 -14.49 8.37
C PHE A 454 -13.30 -15.19 9.72
N VAL A 455 -12.19 -15.90 9.97
CA VAL A 455 -11.91 -16.48 11.31
C VAL A 455 -11.88 -15.41 12.40
N PRO A 456 -12.22 -15.76 13.66
CA PRO A 456 -12.13 -14.83 14.78
C PRO A 456 -10.70 -14.27 14.96
N ASP A 457 -10.59 -13.02 15.34
CA ASP A 457 -9.29 -12.35 15.56
C ASP A 457 -8.45 -13.05 16.65
N SER A 458 -9.10 -13.80 17.56
CA SER A 458 -8.45 -14.63 18.56
C SER A 458 -7.54 -15.71 17.97
N TRP A 459 -7.85 -16.22 16.78
CA TRP A 459 -7.03 -17.24 16.09
C TRP A 459 -5.72 -16.62 15.59
N GLU A 460 -5.78 -15.45 14.97
CA GLU A 460 -4.58 -14.71 14.54
C GLU A 460 -3.69 -14.41 15.75
N HIS A 461 -4.28 -13.93 16.84
CA HIS A 461 -3.55 -13.68 18.07
C HIS A 461 -2.95 -14.95 18.68
N ALA A 462 -3.63 -16.08 18.61
CA ALA A 462 -3.11 -17.36 19.10
C ALA A 462 -1.93 -17.83 18.25
N CYS A 463 -2.04 -17.75 16.91
CA CYS A 463 -0.95 -18.09 15.98
C CYS A 463 0.28 -17.19 16.20
N SER A 464 0.07 -15.87 16.33
CA SER A 464 1.14 -14.91 16.61
C SER A 464 1.84 -15.25 17.94
N LYS A 465 1.08 -15.53 19.01
CA LYS A 465 1.63 -15.94 20.31
C LYS A 465 2.40 -17.28 20.23
N ALA A 466 1.91 -18.22 19.42
CA ALA A 466 2.62 -19.49 19.20
C ALA A 466 3.98 -19.24 18.54
N VAL A 467 4.06 -18.42 17.49
CA VAL A 467 5.33 -18.04 16.85
C VAL A 467 6.26 -17.30 17.80
N VAL A 468 5.74 -16.39 18.64
CA VAL A 468 6.55 -15.71 19.68
C VAL A 468 7.21 -16.71 20.63
N ARG A 469 6.51 -17.80 21.00
CA ARG A 469 7.00 -18.84 21.90
C ARG A 469 8.01 -19.79 21.27
N LEU A 470 8.01 -19.96 19.96
CA LEU A 470 8.96 -20.82 19.26
C LEU A 470 10.41 -20.47 19.61
N PRO A 471 11.30 -21.48 19.71
CA PRO A 471 12.75 -21.22 19.78
C PRO A 471 13.25 -20.61 18.46
N LEU A 472 14.49 -20.07 18.48
CA LEU A 472 15.06 -19.43 17.28
C LEU A 472 15.10 -20.37 16.08
N ILE A 473 15.48 -21.63 16.27
CA ILE A 473 15.50 -22.67 15.22
C ILE A 473 14.10 -22.88 14.64
N GLY A 474 13.06 -22.94 15.47
CA GLY A 474 11.68 -23.09 15.00
C GLY A 474 11.21 -21.91 14.16
N LYS A 475 11.61 -20.68 14.50
CA LYS A 475 11.33 -19.49 13.69
C LYS A 475 12.10 -19.50 12.36
N ALA A 476 13.36 -19.94 12.38
CA ALA A 476 14.17 -20.10 11.17
C ALA A 476 13.56 -21.14 10.23
N LEU A 477 13.16 -22.31 10.75
CA LEU A 477 12.49 -23.35 9.96
C LEU A 477 11.17 -22.85 9.36
N LEU A 478 10.39 -22.05 10.11
CA LEU A 478 9.16 -21.46 9.61
C LEU A 478 9.43 -20.50 8.45
N LEU A 479 10.48 -19.67 8.53
CA LEU A 479 10.90 -18.79 7.43
C LEU A 479 11.36 -19.59 6.21
N VAL A 480 12.17 -20.62 6.41
CA VAL A 480 12.61 -21.50 5.32
C VAL A 480 11.41 -22.19 4.66
N ALA A 481 10.48 -22.71 5.45
CA ALA A 481 9.29 -23.37 4.92
C ALA A 481 8.42 -22.45 4.07
N ILE A 482 8.19 -21.19 4.51
CA ILE A 482 7.40 -20.23 3.70
C ILE A 482 8.15 -19.82 2.44
N VAL A 483 9.46 -19.58 2.51
CA VAL A 483 10.27 -19.22 1.34
C VAL A 483 10.27 -20.38 0.33
N TYR A 484 10.41 -21.63 0.79
CA TYR A 484 10.31 -22.82 -0.06
C TYR A 484 8.94 -22.90 -0.74
N LEU A 485 7.85 -22.71 0.02
CA LEU A 485 6.49 -22.69 -0.52
C LEU A 485 6.34 -21.59 -1.60
N VAL A 486 6.83 -20.39 -1.33
CA VAL A 486 6.79 -19.28 -2.30
C VAL A 486 7.54 -19.63 -3.58
N ILE A 487 8.71 -20.26 -3.49
CA ILE A 487 9.49 -20.70 -4.66
C ILE A 487 8.70 -21.73 -5.48
N GLN A 488 8.02 -22.68 -4.82
CA GLN A 488 7.21 -23.70 -5.51
C GLN A 488 5.96 -23.12 -6.20
N MET A 489 5.36 -22.09 -5.61
CA MET A 489 4.13 -21.46 -6.15
C MET A 489 4.43 -20.36 -7.18
N LYS A 490 5.70 -19.91 -7.29
CA LYS A 490 6.08 -18.83 -8.16
C LYS A 490 6.00 -19.24 -9.62
N SER A 491 5.20 -18.53 -10.42
CA SER A 491 5.32 -18.54 -11.88
C SER A 491 6.64 -17.89 -12.32
N SER A 492 7.02 -18.08 -13.58
CA SER A 492 8.28 -17.58 -14.16
C SER A 492 8.50 -16.06 -14.01
N GLU A 493 7.43 -15.29 -13.79
CA GLU A 493 7.48 -13.83 -13.69
C GLU A 493 7.21 -13.34 -12.27
N ILE A 494 7.97 -12.29 -11.86
CA ILE A 494 7.73 -11.59 -10.60
C ILE A 494 6.51 -10.70 -10.79
N GLN A 495 5.40 -11.01 -10.09
CA GLN A 495 4.26 -10.13 -10.09
C GLN A 495 4.57 -8.85 -9.31
N PRO A 496 4.52 -7.68 -9.97
CA PRO A 496 4.71 -6.42 -9.29
C PRO A 496 3.59 -6.22 -8.25
N PHE A 497 3.87 -5.42 -7.25
CA PHE A 497 2.85 -4.99 -6.30
C PHE A 497 1.75 -4.22 -7.06
N ILE A 498 0.48 -4.45 -6.70
CA ILE A 498 -0.68 -3.93 -7.44
C ILE A 498 -0.64 -2.40 -7.65
N TYR A 499 -0.09 -1.64 -6.69
CA TYR A 499 0.06 -0.18 -6.81
C TYR A 499 1.22 0.28 -7.72
N PHE A 500 1.98 -0.64 -8.30
CA PHE A 500 2.96 -0.31 -9.36
C PHE A 500 2.32 -0.31 -10.75
N GLN A 501 1.08 -0.78 -10.83
CA GLN A 501 0.33 -0.88 -12.09
C GLN A 501 -0.52 0.37 -12.37
N PHE A 502 -0.63 1.29 -11.40
CA PHE A 502 -1.51 2.47 -11.49
C PHE A 502 -0.76 3.79 -11.43
#